data_981a48dcbe31222f260a85c596ff85c7
#
_entry.id   981a48dcbe31222f260a85c596ff85c7
#
_cell.length_a   1.000
_cell.length_b   1.000
_cell.length_c   1.000
_cell.angle_alpha   90.00
_cell.angle_beta   90.00
_cell.angle_gamma   90.00
#
_symmetry.space_group_name_H-M   'P 1'
#
loop_
_entity.id
_entity.type
_entity.pdbx_description
1 polymer ?
#
loop_
_entity_poly.entity_id
_entity_poly.type
_entity_poly.pdbx_seq_one_letter_code
_entity_poly.pdbx_strand_id
1 'polypeptide(L)'
;MCGIVGFTGSAQASPILLDGLSKLEYRGYDSAGIAVRDGEKQAEIVKSKGKLSELKKKTNDGEAVKGSCGIGHTRWATHGEPSTLNAHPHTSDDENVIAVHNGIIENYQELREKLTKSNYTFISQTDTEVAVKLIDYYYKKYNLGPVDAIARAMIRIRGSYALCVMFKDYPGEIYTARKESPMIIGIANGETYVASDVPAILKYTRNVYYIGNNEIAKLEKGKVTFYNIDREEITKELTEIKWDAEAAEKGGYEHFMLKEIHEQPKVVRDTINSVIKDGKINFSEIGLTDDEMSKISQIYIVACGSAYHVGMAVQYVIEDFTSIPVRVELASEFRYRKMTLVKDSLVIIISQSGETADSLAALREAKEKGIMTLGIVNVVGSSIAREADRVFYTLAGPEISVATTKAYSTQLVAGYLLALQFAVARGEMTEEKCGELLKELYTIPDKIEKILEDKERIQWYANKLAGAKDAFFIGRGIDYAIGLEGSLKMKEISYIHSEAYAAGELKHGPISLIEEGVPVIGVLTQQELYEKTVSNMVEVKSRGASLMGLTTYSNYSMEDLADFTVYIPQTDSHFAGSLSVIPLQLLGYYVSVAKGYDVDKPRNLAKSVTVE
;
A
#
# COMPACT_ATOMS: atom_id res chain seq x y z
N MET A 1 6.28 4.32 6.78
CA MET A 1 7.50 3.61 6.36
C MET A 1 8.50 4.54 5.71
N CYS A 2 9.78 4.15 5.71
CA CYS A 2 10.90 4.98 5.23
C CYS A 2 11.14 4.83 3.72
N GLY A 3 11.82 5.81 3.12
CA GLY A 3 12.32 5.76 1.75
C GLY A 3 13.84 5.70 1.70
N ILE A 4 14.39 4.78 0.92
CA ILE A 4 15.83 4.69 0.64
C ILE A 4 16.09 5.02 -0.82
N VAL A 5 17.14 5.81 -1.07
CA VAL A 5 17.71 6.04 -2.40
C VAL A 5 19.23 6.00 -2.29
N GLY A 6 19.90 5.34 -3.23
CA GLY A 6 21.36 5.37 -3.38
C GLY A 6 21.74 5.53 -4.83
N PHE A 7 22.90 6.09 -5.06
CA PHE A 7 23.44 6.36 -6.38
C PHE A 7 24.97 6.22 -6.40
N THR A 8 25.51 5.56 -7.41
CA THR A 8 26.92 5.60 -7.75
C THR A 8 27.10 5.68 -9.26
N GLY A 9 27.91 6.64 -9.71
CA GLY A 9 28.07 6.91 -11.12
C GLY A 9 29.06 8.01 -11.42
N SER A 10 28.78 8.78 -12.50
CA SER A 10 29.57 9.94 -12.91
C SER A 10 28.90 11.27 -12.55
N ALA A 11 27.56 11.26 -12.42
CA ALA A 11 26.80 12.46 -12.09
C ALA A 11 26.94 12.85 -10.61
N GLN A 12 26.49 14.07 -10.26
CA GLN A 12 26.39 14.49 -8.86
C GLN A 12 25.30 13.70 -8.15
N ALA A 13 25.66 13.02 -7.07
CA ALA A 13 24.74 12.14 -6.34
C ALA A 13 23.62 12.92 -5.61
N SER A 14 23.96 14.05 -4.98
CA SER A 14 23.04 14.78 -4.11
C SER A 14 21.72 15.19 -4.77
N PRO A 15 21.69 15.80 -5.99
CA PRO A 15 20.44 16.10 -6.68
C PRO A 15 19.61 14.84 -7.02
N ILE A 16 20.27 13.75 -7.40
CA ILE A 16 19.62 12.47 -7.74
C ILE A 16 18.97 11.86 -6.49
N LEU A 17 19.70 11.88 -5.37
CA LEU A 17 19.17 11.40 -4.09
C LEU A 17 17.94 12.20 -3.65
N LEU A 18 18.01 13.54 -3.71
CA LEU A 18 16.91 14.42 -3.33
C LEU A 18 15.70 14.30 -4.26
N ASP A 19 15.91 14.12 -5.56
CA ASP A 19 14.84 13.85 -6.53
C ASP A 19 14.14 12.52 -6.21
N GLY A 20 14.90 11.44 -6.07
CA GLY A 20 14.37 10.12 -5.70
C GLY A 20 13.66 10.11 -4.35
N LEU A 21 14.24 10.74 -3.32
CA LEU A 21 13.62 10.87 -2.00
C LEU A 21 12.31 11.67 -2.07
N SER A 22 12.20 12.66 -2.95
CA SER A 22 10.96 13.42 -3.15
C SER A 22 9.80 12.56 -3.64
N LYS A 23 10.12 11.54 -4.44
CA LYS A 23 9.16 10.54 -4.94
C LYS A 23 8.81 9.48 -3.88
N LEU A 24 9.57 9.38 -2.79
CA LEU A 24 9.34 8.46 -1.67
C LEU A 24 8.83 9.14 -0.39
N GLU A 25 8.64 10.47 -0.40
CA GLU A 25 8.23 11.20 0.79
C GLU A 25 6.87 10.75 1.35
N TYR A 26 6.00 10.17 0.50
CA TYR A 26 4.75 9.54 0.94
C TYR A 26 4.97 8.33 1.88
N ARG A 27 6.19 7.77 1.92
CA ARG A 27 6.58 6.67 2.82
C ARG A 27 7.08 7.16 4.18
N GLY A 28 7.63 8.38 4.26
CA GLY A 28 8.14 8.93 5.52
C GLY A 28 8.55 10.38 5.37
N TYR A 29 8.22 11.21 6.35
CA TYR A 29 8.41 12.67 6.32
C TYR A 29 8.77 13.27 7.68
N ASP A 30 9.12 12.44 8.67
CA ASP A 30 9.46 12.86 10.03
C ASP A 30 10.87 13.45 10.12
N SER A 31 11.76 12.94 9.31
CA SER A 31 13.12 13.43 9.13
C SER A 31 13.72 12.91 7.84
N ALA A 32 14.76 13.56 7.34
CA ALA A 32 15.47 13.14 6.13
C ALA A 32 16.98 13.39 6.27
N GLY A 33 17.78 12.68 5.47
CA GLY A 33 19.20 12.93 5.37
C GLY A 33 19.86 12.22 4.22
N ILE A 34 21.03 12.70 3.85
CA ILE A 34 21.91 12.14 2.81
C ILE A 34 23.34 12.00 3.35
N ALA A 35 24.07 11.02 2.82
CA ALA A 35 25.51 10.93 2.89
C ALA A 35 26.05 10.85 1.47
N VAL A 36 26.97 11.73 1.11
CA VAL A 36 27.54 11.82 -0.25
C VAL A 36 29.06 11.86 -0.17
N ARG A 37 29.71 11.15 -1.06
CA ARG A 37 31.15 11.01 -1.10
C ARG A 37 31.75 11.45 -2.43
N ASP A 38 32.83 12.23 -2.35
CA ASP A 38 33.62 12.70 -3.48
C ASP A 38 34.98 11.96 -3.51
N GLY A 39 35.04 10.88 -4.30
CA GLY A 39 36.26 10.06 -4.41
C GLY A 39 36.73 9.53 -3.05
N GLU A 40 38.00 9.75 -2.73
CA GLU A 40 38.63 9.29 -1.49
C GLU A 40 38.30 10.14 -0.24
N LYS A 41 37.62 11.29 -0.42
CA LYS A 41 37.26 12.15 0.71
C LYS A 41 36.28 11.47 1.65
N GLN A 42 36.25 11.94 2.88
CA GLN A 42 35.23 11.53 3.86
C GLN A 42 33.84 11.92 3.33
N ALA A 43 32.83 11.09 3.59
CA ALA A 43 31.48 11.38 3.19
C ALA A 43 30.91 12.59 3.95
N GLU A 44 30.29 13.51 3.24
CA GLU A 44 29.54 14.60 3.82
C GLU A 44 28.10 14.12 4.19
N ILE A 45 27.72 14.29 5.45
CA ILE A 45 26.43 13.84 5.99
C ILE A 45 25.60 15.06 6.35
N VAL A 46 24.43 15.21 5.74
CA VAL A 46 23.48 16.27 6.07
C VAL A 46 22.14 15.67 6.47
N LYS A 47 21.66 16.06 7.66
CA LYS A 47 20.42 15.53 8.25
C LYS A 47 19.48 16.66 8.67
N SER A 48 18.17 16.41 8.62
CA SER A 48 17.16 17.36 9.03
C SER A 48 15.95 16.66 9.67
N LYS A 49 15.42 17.24 10.75
CA LYS A 49 14.07 16.92 11.25
C LYS A 49 13.06 17.56 10.31
N GLY A 50 11.90 16.91 10.12
CA GLY A 50 10.78 17.38 9.31
C GLY A 50 10.82 16.90 7.86
N LYS A 51 9.99 17.52 7.03
CA LYS A 51 9.81 17.17 5.61
C LYS A 51 11.11 17.32 4.82
N LEU A 52 11.20 16.65 3.68
CA LEU A 52 12.36 16.70 2.78
C LEU A 52 12.72 18.14 2.34
N SER A 53 11.76 19.05 2.30
CA SER A 53 11.99 20.47 2.01
C SER A 53 13.02 21.11 2.94
N GLU A 54 13.10 20.67 4.22
CA GLU A 54 14.09 21.21 5.16
C GLU A 54 15.51 20.69 4.84
N LEU A 55 15.64 19.46 4.37
CA LEU A 55 16.91 18.94 3.90
C LEU A 55 17.34 19.62 2.60
N LYS A 56 16.42 19.85 1.65
CA LYS A 56 16.66 20.58 0.41
C LYS A 56 17.21 21.98 0.68
N LYS A 57 16.61 22.74 1.61
CA LYS A 57 17.13 24.04 2.02
C LYS A 57 18.57 23.98 2.55
N LYS A 58 18.87 23.00 3.42
CA LYS A 58 20.21 22.83 4.00
C LYS A 58 21.29 22.48 2.99
N THR A 59 20.91 21.79 1.92
CA THR A 59 21.81 21.33 0.87
C THR A 59 21.81 22.24 -0.36
N ASN A 60 21.07 23.36 -0.35
CA ASN A 60 20.83 24.22 -1.49
C ASN A 60 20.39 23.36 -2.71
N ASP A 61 19.29 22.64 -2.55
CA ASP A 61 18.76 21.67 -3.53
C ASP A 61 19.80 20.63 -4.03
N GLY A 62 20.79 20.31 -3.18
CA GLY A 62 21.85 19.36 -3.47
C GLY A 62 23.12 19.98 -4.08
N GLU A 63 23.13 21.25 -4.38
CA GLU A 63 24.31 21.92 -4.97
C GLU A 63 25.46 22.09 -3.98
N ALA A 64 25.16 22.20 -2.69
CA ALA A 64 26.17 22.41 -1.65
C ALA A 64 26.97 21.12 -1.35
N VAL A 65 26.39 19.95 -1.54
CA VAL A 65 27.00 18.65 -1.20
C VAL A 65 27.51 17.97 -2.48
N LYS A 66 28.81 17.87 -2.64
CA LYS A 66 29.47 17.37 -3.86
C LYS A 66 29.88 15.91 -3.72
N GLY A 67 29.77 15.16 -4.80
CA GLY A 67 30.23 13.78 -4.91
C GLY A 67 29.41 12.95 -5.88
N SER A 68 29.96 11.82 -6.29
CA SER A 68 29.35 10.94 -7.31
C SER A 68 28.86 9.59 -6.73
N CYS A 69 28.98 9.39 -5.44
CA CYS A 69 28.47 8.23 -4.74
C CYS A 69 27.78 8.67 -3.45
N GLY A 70 26.56 8.16 -3.19
CA GLY A 70 25.85 8.54 -1.97
C GLY A 70 24.59 7.73 -1.71
N ILE A 71 24.11 7.84 -0.47
CA ILE A 71 22.88 7.23 0.03
C ILE A 71 22.02 8.27 0.72
N GLY A 72 20.71 8.09 0.66
CA GLY A 72 19.76 9.01 1.27
C GLY A 72 18.53 8.30 1.81
N HIS A 73 17.85 8.98 2.71
CA HIS A 73 16.74 8.41 3.45
C HIS A 73 15.68 9.45 3.82
N THR A 74 14.40 9.07 3.76
CA THR A 74 13.28 9.74 4.41
C THR A 74 12.71 8.82 5.47
N ARG A 75 12.59 9.32 6.71
CA ARG A 75 12.27 8.49 7.87
C ARG A 75 10.82 8.63 8.30
N TRP A 76 10.23 7.49 8.59
CA TRP A 76 9.07 7.32 9.44
C TRP A 76 9.54 6.74 10.78
N ALA A 77 9.35 7.46 11.87
CA ALA A 77 9.90 7.10 13.16
C ALA A 77 9.21 5.87 13.76
N THR A 78 9.97 4.80 13.98
CA THR A 78 9.56 3.60 14.74
C THR A 78 10.29 3.53 16.08
N HIS A 79 11.61 3.72 16.09
CA HIS A 79 12.46 3.73 17.27
C HIS A 79 13.12 5.10 17.44
N GLY A 80 12.88 5.75 18.57
CA GLY A 80 13.35 7.12 18.85
C GLY A 80 12.51 8.20 18.17
N GLU A 81 12.30 9.31 18.87
CA GLU A 81 11.51 10.45 18.40
C GLU A 81 12.04 11.07 17.10
N PRO A 82 11.19 11.76 16.31
CA PRO A 82 11.65 12.55 15.18
C PRO A 82 12.61 13.66 15.60
N SER A 83 13.88 13.50 15.26
CA SER A 83 14.95 14.47 15.56
C SER A 83 16.06 14.37 14.50
N THR A 84 16.91 15.40 14.43
CA THR A 84 18.10 15.36 13.55
C THR A 84 19.07 14.24 13.98
N LEU A 85 19.18 13.95 15.27
CA LEU A 85 20.04 12.92 15.81
C LEU A 85 19.60 11.52 15.35
N ASN A 86 18.29 11.26 15.43
CA ASN A 86 17.68 9.98 15.05
C ASN A 86 17.41 9.87 13.54
N ALA A 87 17.64 10.94 12.75
CA ALA A 87 17.55 10.86 11.30
C ALA A 87 18.70 10.02 10.72
N HIS A 88 18.41 9.28 9.63
CA HIS A 88 19.43 8.57 8.85
C HIS A 88 20.14 9.54 7.88
N PRO A 89 21.38 9.20 7.46
CA PRO A 89 22.19 8.03 7.76
C PRO A 89 22.75 8.00 9.19
N HIS A 90 23.09 6.78 9.67
CA HIS A 90 23.88 6.56 10.89
C HIS A 90 25.29 6.08 10.54
N THR A 91 26.22 6.25 11.48
CA THR A 91 27.65 5.94 11.29
C THR A 91 28.18 5.03 12.38
N SER A 92 29.28 4.32 12.10
CA SER A 92 30.15 3.77 13.13
C SER A 92 30.90 4.88 13.88
N ASP A 93 31.57 4.55 15.01
CA ASP A 93 32.22 5.54 15.88
C ASP A 93 33.32 6.35 15.16
N ASP A 94 33.96 5.78 14.18
CA ASP A 94 35.01 6.41 13.37
C ASP A 94 34.56 6.73 11.93
N GLU A 95 33.24 6.69 11.68
CA GLU A 95 32.61 6.93 10.38
C GLU A 95 33.13 5.99 9.26
N ASN A 96 33.64 4.83 9.62
CA ASN A 96 34.14 3.85 8.67
C ASN A 96 33.00 3.16 7.89
N VAL A 97 31.86 2.97 8.57
CA VAL A 97 30.63 2.43 7.99
C VAL A 97 29.51 3.47 8.14
N ILE A 98 28.84 3.76 7.04
CA ILE A 98 27.69 4.67 6.97
C ILE A 98 26.53 3.92 6.36
N ALA A 99 25.35 3.94 6.99
CA ALA A 99 24.21 3.25 6.42
C ALA A 99 22.86 3.93 6.70
N VAL A 100 21.91 3.59 5.84
CA VAL A 100 20.48 3.84 5.98
C VAL A 100 19.74 2.51 6.06
N HIS A 101 18.58 2.50 6.70
CA HIS A 101 17.83 1.29 7.00
C HIS A 101 16.32 1.54 6.95
N ASN A 102 15.60 0.63 6.30
CA ASN A 102 14.16 0.45 6.41
C ASN A 102 13.90 -0.89 7.09
N GLY A 103 13.00 -0.93 8.06
CA GLY A 103 12.63 -2.14 8.79
C GLY A 103 12.69 -1.95 10.30
N ILE A 104 12.67 -3.06 11.02
CA ILE A 104 12.81 -3.12 12.48
C ILE A 104 13.77 -4.24 12.84
N ILE A 105 14.77 -3.91 13.67
CA ILE A 105 15.72 -4.87 14.24
C ILE A 105 15.23 -5.23 15.64
N GLU A 106 14.48 -6.31 15.74
CA GLU A 106 13.79 -6.73 16.97
C GLU A 106 14.71 -6.98 18.14
N ASN A 107 15.90 -7.52 17.89
CA ASN A 107 16.89 -7.82 18.92
C ASN A 107 17.94 -6.71 19.12
N TYR A 108 17.63 -5.46 18.73
CA TYR A 108 18.59 -4.36 18.79
C TYR A 108 19.13 -4.09 20.20
N GLN A 109 18.34 -4.29 21.25
CA GLN A 109 18.79 -4.10 22.63
C GLN A 109 19.87 -5.10 23.02
N GLU A 110 19.68 -6.39 22.72
CA GLU A 110 20.68 -7.45 22.93
C GLU A 110 21.99 -7.14 22.19
N LEU A 111 21.86 -6.73 20.93
CA LEU A 111 23.02 -6.39 20.10
C LEU A 111 23.73 -5.13 20.61
N ARG A 112 22.98 -4.12 21.07
CA ARG A 112 23.51 -2.89 21.67
C ARG A 112 24.33 -3.19 22.93
N GLU A 113 23.80 -4.01 23.84
CA GLU A 113 24.54 -4.43 25.05
C GLU A 113 25.86 -5.14 24.71
N LYS A 114 25.83 -6.04 23.72
CA LYS A 114 27.04 -6.75 23.26
C LYS A 114 28.06 -5.78 22.67
N LEU A 115 27.66 -4.85 21.85
CA LEU A 115 28.54 -3.86 21.22
C LEU A 115 29.07 -2.87 22.24
N THR A 116 28.29 -2.45 23.24
CA THR A 116 28.76 -1.63 24.35
C THR A 116 29.90 -2.32 25.14
N LYS A 117 29.79 -3.64 25.39
CA LYS A 117 30.87 -4.43 26.00
C LYS A 117 32.11 -4.53 25.08
N SER A 118 31.97 -4.22 23.80
CA SER A 118 33.07 -4.16 22.82
C SER A 118 33.55 -2.72 22.56
N ASN A 119 33.23 -1.78 23.47
CA ASN A 119 33.63 -0.36 23.48
C ASN A 119 32.96 0.50 22.38
N TYR A 120 31.82 0.07 21.80
CA TYR A 120 31.01 0.94 20.93
C TYR A 120 30.17 1.90 21.77
N THR A 121 30.11 3.14 21.35
CA THR A 121 29.23 4.18 21.94
C THR A 121 27.96 4.33 21.12
N PHE A 122 26.88 4.84 21.69
CA PHE A 122 25.61 5.04 20.99
C PHE A 122 25.07 6.42 21.29
N ILE A 123 24.80 7.17 20.21
CA ILE A 123 24.31 8.56 20.30
C ILE A 123 22.84 8.70 19.97
N SER A 124 22.27 7.77 19.18
CA SER A 124 20.88 7.77 18.81
C SER A 124 20.06 6.72 19.59
N GLN A 125 18.74 6.85 19.45
CA GLN A 125 17.78 5.91 20.03
C GLN A 125 17.32 4.86 19.00
N THR A 126 17.95 4.84 17.81
CA THR A 126 17.51 3.99 16.71
C THR A 126 18.14 2.62 16.76
N ASP A 127 17.40 1.63 16.30
CA ASP A 127 17.88 0.28 16.03
C ASP A 127 18.88 0.25 14.86
N THR A 128 18.77 1.19 13.93
CA THR A 128 19.68 1.34 12.78
C THR A 128 21.12 1.60 13.19
N GLU A 129 21.37 2.45 14.19
CA GLU A 129 22.73 2.71 14.68
C GLU A 129 23.37 1.40 15.18
N VAL A 130 22.55 0.52 15.78
CA VAL A 130 23.03 -0.80 16.23
C VAL A 130 23.45 -1.68 15.05
N ALA A 131 22.67 -1.69 13.96
CA ALA A 131 23.03 -2.44 12.76
C ALA A 131 24.33 -1.95 12.13
N VAL A 132 24.49 -0.62 12.01
CA VAL A 132 25.71 -0.01 11.45
C VAL A 132 26.94 -0.41 12.25
N LYS A 133 26.86 -0.31 13.58
CA LYS A 133 27.97 -0.67 14.47
C LYS A 133 28.22 -2.18 14.53
N LEU A 134 27.20 -3.00 14.31
CA LEU A 134 27.37 -4.45 14.18
C LEU A 134 28.14 -4.82 12.90
N ILE A 135 27.85 -4.15 11.79
CA ILE A 135 28.58 -4.33 10.53
C ILE A 135 30.05 -3.92 10.71
N ASP A 136 30.30 -2.74 11.28
CA ASP A 136 31.66 -2.24 11.57
C ASP A 136 32.43 -3.17 12.52
N TYR A 137 31.74 -3.70 13.56
CA TYR A 137 32.34 -4.68 14.47
C TYR A 137 32.84 -5.93 13.74
N TYR A 138 32.06 -6.49 12.82
CA TYR A 138 32.48 -7.66 12.05
C TYR A 138 33.56 -7.30 11.03
N TYR A 139 33.47 -6.15 10.39
CA TYR A 139 34.46 -5.65 9.45
C TYR A 139 35.83 -5.54 10.08
N LYS A 140 35.95 -4.87 11.23
CA LYS A 140 37.21 -4.65 11.94
C LYS A 140 37.75 -5.90 12.64
N LYS A 141 36.91 -6.58 13.43
CA LYS A 141 37.32 -7.69 14.28
C LYS A 141 37.90 -8.85 13.49
N TYR A 142 37.39 -9.11 12.32
CA TYR A 142 37.80 -10.26 11.52
C TYR A 142 38.60 -9.86 10.28
N ASN A 143 38.86 -8.58 10.07
CA ASN A 143 39.49 -8.01 8.87
C ASN A 143 38.83 -8.53 7.58
N LEU A 144 37.51 -8.41 7.52
CA LEU A 144 36.68 -8.95 6.45
C LEU A 144 36.43 -7.89 5.38
N GLY A 145 36.08 -8.34 4.16
CA GLY A 145 35.52 -7.46 3.16
C GLY A 145 34.05 -7.03 3.50
N PRO A 146 33.53 -6.01 2.83
CA PRO A 146 32.17 -5.50 3.09
C PRO A 146 31.07 -6.57 3.01
N VAL A 147 31.09 -7.43 1.99
CA VAL A 147 30.09 -8.50 1.80
C VAL A 147 30.11 -9.49 2.98
N ASP A 148 31.30 -9.90 3.44
CA ASP A 148 31.42 -10.81 4.59
C ASP A 148 30.94 -10.17 5.89
N ALA A 149 31.26 -8.89 6.11
CA ALA A 149 30.85 -8.15 7.30
C ALA A 149 29.32 -8.01 7.36
N ILE A 150 28.70 -7.66 6.23
CA ILE A 150 27.24 -7.55 6.09
C ILE A 150 26.58 -8.91 6.29
N ALA A 151 27.04 -9.98 5.62
CA ALA A 151 26.48 -11.32 5.76
C ALA A 151 26.50 -11.81 7.22
N ARG A 152 27.60 -11.55 7.95
CA ARG A 152 27.68 -11.89 9.38
C ARG A 152 26.71 -11.09 10.25
N ALA A 153 26.51 -9.82 9.92
CA ALA A 153 25.52 -8.99 10.60
C ALA A 153 24.09 -9.51 10.34
N MET A 154 23.77 -9.84 9.08
CA MET A 154 22.46 -10.39 8.69
C MET A 154 22.08 -11.65 9.47
N ILE A 155 23.03 -12.57 9.69
CA ILE A 155 22.82 -13.81 10.47
C ILE A 155 22.47 -13.51 11.94
N ARG A 156 22.87 -12.37 12.47
CA ARG A 156 22.67 -11.99 13.89
C ARG A 156 21.44 -11.11 14.11
N ILE A 157 21.02 -10.40 13.10
CA ILE A 157 19.86 -9.54 13.15
C ILE A 157 18.58 -10.39 13.07
N ARG A 158 17.63 -10.15 13.99
CA ARG A 158 16.26 -10.63 13.92
C ARG A 158 15.35 -9.49 13.49
N GLY A 159 14.31 -9.81 12.73
CA GLY A 159 13.35 -8.85 12.17
C GLY A 159 13.56 -8.59 10.67
N SER A 160 12.92 -7.53 10.18
CA SER A 160 12.93 -7.13 8.77
C SER A 160 13.92 -5.99 8.53
N TYR A 161 14.61 -6.00 7.39
CA TYR A 161 15.52 -4.92 7.03
C TYR A 161 15.73 -4.80 5.52
N ALA A 162 15.93 -3.56 5.09
CA ALA A 162 16.60 -3.18 3.85
C ALA A 162 17.71 -2.19 4.22
N LEU A 163 18.95 -2.59 4.06
CA LEU A 163 20.14 -1.82 4.39
C LEU A 163 20.79 -1.30 3.12
N CYS A 164 21.25 -0.04 3.15
CA CYS A 164 22.10 0.54 2.11
C CYS A 164 23.33 1.13 2.80
N VAL A 165 24.53 0.62 2.47
CA VAL A 165 25.76 0.77 3.26
C VAL A 165 26.89 1.27 2.40
N MET A 166 27.67 2.21 2.92
CA MET A 166 28.94 2.70 2.36
C MET A 166 30.08 2.42 3.34
N PHE A 167 31.25 2.03 2.81
CA PHE A 167 32.48 1.82 3.59
C PHE A 167 33.53 2.85 3.18
N LYS A 168 34.28 3.34 4.16
CA LYS A 168 35.34 4.33 3.93
C LYS A 168 36.44 3.81 3.00
N ASP A 169 36.82 2.55 3.14
CA ASP A 169 37.92 1.95 2.38
C ASP A 169 37.50 1.54 0.95
N TYR A 170 36.19 1.69 0.59
CA TYR A 170 35.64 1.30 -0.71
C TYR A 170 34.92 2.50 -1.36
N PRO A 171 35.69 3.52 -1.83
CA PRO A 171 35.10 4.70 -2.46
C PRO A 171 34.38 4.34 -3.76
N GLY A 172 33.21 4.94 -3.96
CA GLY A 172 32.39 4.69 -5.15
C GLY A 172 31.58 3.40 -5.13
N GLU A 173 31.65 2.62 -4.05
CA GLU A 173 30.87 1.41 -3.88
C GLU A 173 29.73 1.59 -2.87
N ILE A 174 28.58 1.02 -3.18
CA ILE A 174 27.43 0.91 -2.28
C ILE A 174 27.08 -0.56 -2.14
N TYR A 175 26.78 -0.98 -0.91
CA TYR A 175 26.34 -2.32 -0.61
C TYR A 175 24.91 -2.28 -0.12
N THR A 176 24.08 -3.21 -0.57
CA THR A 176 22.71 -3.31 -0.09
C THR A 176 22.39 -4.75 0.27
N ALA A 177 21.61 -4.91 1.34
CA ALA A 177 21.16 -6.21 1.82
C ALA A 177 19.71 -6.11 2.29
N ARG A 178 18.93 -7.18 2.08
CA ARG A 178 17.54 -7.15 2.50
C ARG A 178 17.07 -8.48 3.12
N LYS A 179 16.09 -8.31 4.01
CA LYS A 179 15.19 -9.36 4.49
C LYS A 179 13.81 -8.71 4.69
N GLU A 180 12.81 -9.16 3.92
CA GLU A 180 11.40 -8.73 3.98
C GLU A 180 11.11 -7.29 3.53
N SER A 181 11.91 -6.29 3.89
CA SER A 181 11.71 -4.91 3.42
C SER A 181 12.07 -4.76 1.93
N PRO A 182 11.28 -4.01 1.11
CA PRO A 182 11.51 -3.91 -0.33
C PRO A 182 12.79 -3.14 -0.69
N MET A 183 13.49 -3.63 -1.74
CA MET A 183 14.65 -2.98 -2.33
C MET A 183 14.83 -3.40 -3.78
N ILE A 184 15.10 -2.45 -4.65
CA ILE A 184 15.39 -2.65 -6.07
C ILE A 184 16.70 -1.96 -6.46
N ILE A 185 17.34 -2.45 -7.51
CA ILE A 185 18.54 -1.85 -8.09
C ILE A 185 18.28 -1.56 -9.56
N GLY A 186 18.54 -0.32 -9.99
CA GLY A 186 18.43 0.11 -11.38
C GLY A 186 19.79 0.30 -12.01
N ILE A 187 19.90 0.04 -13.31
CA ILE A 187 21.09 0.32 -14.11
C ILE A 187 20.67 1.08 -15.37
N ALA A 188 21.39 2.15 -15.68
CA ALA A 188 21.29 2.86 -16.95
C ALA A 188 22.54 3.70 -17.23
N ASN A 189 22.92 3.81 -18.50
CA ASN A 189 23.96 4.72 -18.99
C ASN A 189 25.30 4.65 -18.22
N GLY A 190 25.68 3.48 -17.73
CA GLY A 190 26.89 3.31 -16.93
C GLY A 190 26.76 3.84 -15.49
N GLU A 191 25.56 4.03 -14.99
CA GLU A 191 25.26 4.47 -13.63
C GLU A 191 24.40 3.43 -12.91
N THR A 192 24.48 3.40 -11.58
CA THR A 192 23.78 2.42 -10.75
C THR A 192 22.99 3.14 -9.66
N TYR A 193 21.75 2.70 -9.49
CA TYR A 193 20.77 3.24 -8.56
C TYR A 193 20.29 2.16 -7.62
N VAL A 194 19.97 2.49 -6.39
CA VAL A 194 19.22 1.63 -5.46
C VAL A 194 18.07 2.43 -4.88
N ALA A 195 16.91 1.79 -4.73
CA ALA A 195 15.74 2.42 -4.13
C ALA A 195 14.87 1.40 -3.40
N SER A 196 14.14 1.87 -2.42
CA SER A 196 13.13 1.06 -1.74
C SER A 196 11.82 0.95 -2.52
N ASP A 197 11.63 1.76 -3.57
CA ASP A 197 10.47 1.67 -4.48
C ASP A 197 10.78 2.23 -5.87
N VAL A 198 10.07 1.71 -6.87
CA VAL A 198 10.22 2.03 -8.30
C VAL A 198 10.11 3.53 -8.63
N PRO A 199 9.13 4.30 -8.10
CA PRO A 199 8.98 5.71 -8.44
C PRO A 199 10.23 6.55 -8.23
N ALA A 200 11.10 6.17 -7.28
CA ALA A 200 12.32 6.91 -6.97
C ALA A 200 13.34 6.94 -8.11
N ILE A 201 13.38 5.91 -8.94
CA ILE A 201 14.38 5.74 -10.00
C ILE A 201 13.80 5.66 -11.41
N LEU A 202 12.47 5.64 -11.55
CA LEU A 202 11.78 5.45 -12.83
C LEU A 202 12.15 6.51 -13.88
N LYS A 203 12.48 7.73 -13.45
CA LYS A 203 12.97 8.83 -14.31
C LYS A 203 14.33 8.51 -14.94
N TYR A 204 15.17 7.73 -14.26
CA TYR A 204 16.54 7.43 -14.65
C TYR A 204 16.67 6.10 -15.38
N THR A 205 15.89 5.11 -14.97
CA THR A 205 15.91 3.76 -15.57
C THR A 205 14.59 3.02 -15.37
N ARG A 206 14.25 2.20 -16.37
CA ARG A 206 13.15 1.22 -16.30
C ARG A 206 13.70 -0.22 -16.10
N ASN A 207 15.00 -0.39 -16.19
CA ASN A 207 15.65 -1.68 -16.05
C ASN A 207 16.08 -1.89 -14.61
N VAL A 208 15.46 -2.85 -13.90
CA VAL A 208 15.70 -3.10 -12.48
C VAL A 208 15.98 -4.57 -12.18
N TYR A 209 16.76 -4.78 -11.14
CA TYR A 209 16.89 -6.07 -10.46
C TYR A 209 16.12 -6.05 -9.14
N TYR A 210 15.40 -7.11 -8.86
CA TYR A 210 14.79 -7.34 -7.55
C TYR A 210 15.74 -8.14 -6.67
N ILE A 211 16.12 -7.58 -5.52
CA ILE A 211 16.93 -8.30 -4.52
C ILE A 211 16.01 -9.24 -3.74
N GLY A 212 16.41 -10.50 -3.59
CA GLY A 212 15.70 -11.50 -2.78
C GLY A 212 15.97 -11.36 -1.28
N ASN A 213 15.26 -12.13 -0.47
CA ASN A 213 15.54 -12.22 0.96
C ASN A 213 16.90 -12.87 1.22
N ASN A 214 17.64 -12.34 2.19
CA ASN A 214 18.98 -12.80 2.57
C ASN A 214 20.00 -12.73 1.43
N GLU A 215 19.82 -11.81 0.50
CA GLU A 215 20.77 -11.50 -0.55
C GLU A 215 21.49 -10.18 -0.28
N ILE A 216 22.69 -10.06 -0.81
CA ILE A 216 23.52 -8.86 -0.77
C ILE A 216 23.84 -8.46 -2.20
N ALA A 217 23.82 -7.16 -2.49
CA ALA A 217 24.32 -6.66 -3.75
C ALA A 217 25.41 -5.62 -3.52
N LYS A 218 26.48 -5.72 -4.29
CA LYS A 218 27.55 -4.72 -4.44
C LYS A 218 27.25 -3.90 -5.68
N LEU A 219 27.13 -2.60 -5.51
CA LEU A 219 26.90 -1.63 -6.58
C LEU A 219 28.18 -0.83 -6.83
N GLU A 220 28.61 -0.84 -8.07
CA GLU A 220 29.68 -0.03 -8.61
C GLU A 220 29.12 0.80 -9.78
N LYS A 221 29.88 1.76 -10.26
CA LYS A 221 29.49 2.54 -11.43
C LYS A 221 29.16 1.62 -12.63
N GLY A 222 27.86 1.56 -13.01
CA GLY A 222 27.37 0.77 -14.14
C GLY A 222 27.47 -0.76 -13.97
N LYS A 223 27.77 -1.26 -12.77
CA LYS A 223 27.89 -2.68 -12.50
C LYS A 223 27.26 -3.05 -11.17
N VAL A 224 26.63 -4.24 -11.14
CA VAL A 224 26.10 -4.84 -9.90
C VAL A 224 26.55 -6.29 -9.82
N THR A 225 26.97 -6.71 -8.65
CA THR A 225 27.27 -8.10 -8.32
C THR A 225 26.40 -8.54 -7.15
N PHE A 226 25.76 -9.70 -7.26
CA PHE A 226 24.85 -10.22 -6.24
C PHE A 226 25.47 -11.41 -5.53
N TYR A 227 25.18 -11.53 -4.24
CA TYR A 227 25.65 -12.61 -3.38
C TYR A 227 24.49 -13.17 -2.55
N ASN A 228 24.52 -14.48 -2.30
CA ASN A 228 23.66 -15.10 -1.29
C ASN A 228 24.24 -14.88 0.14
N ILE A 229 23.53 -15.37 1.15
CA ILE A 229 23.97 -15.25 2.57
C ILE A 229 25.28 -16.00 2.85
N ASP A 230 25.61 -17.00 2.05
CA ASP A 230 26.86 -17.77 2.14
C ASP A 230 28.01 -17.09 1.37
N ARG A 231 27.74 -15.90 0.79
CA ARG A 231 28.69 -15.04 0.06
C ARG A 231 29.11 -15.60 -1.30
N GLU A 232 28.36 -16.54 -1.81
CA GLU A 232 28.52 -17.02 -3.17
C GLU A 232 27.87 -16.05 -4.15
N GLU A 233 28.56 -15.77 -5.26
CA GLU A 233 28.02 -14.92 -6.32
C GLU A 233 26.84 -15.60 -7.02
N ILE A 234 25.74 -14.85 -7.19
CA ILE A 234 24.53 -15.32 -7.83
C ILE A 234 24.15 -14.42 -9.03
N THR A 235 23.44 -14.98 -9.99
CA THR A 235 22.95 -14.24 -11.16
C THR A 235 21.50 -13.84 -10.96
N LYS A 236 21.15 -12.61 -11.39
CA LYS A 236 19.79 -12.08 -11.37
C LYS A 236 19.33 -11.68 -12.78
N GLU A 237 18.05 -11.83 -13.01
CA GLU A 237 17.43 -11.37 -14.25
C GLU A 237 17.06 -9.89 -14.16
N LEU A 238 17.31 -9.17 -15.26
CA LEU A 238 16.91 -7.78 -15.42
C LEU A 238 15.44 -7.71 -15.82
N THR A 239 14.66 -6.95 -15.10
CA THR A 239 13.22 -6.76 -15.36
C THR A 239 12.97 -5.35 -15.86
N GLU A 240 12.21 -5.21 -16.95
CA GLU A 240 11.77 -3.91 -17.44
C GLU A 240 10.46 -3.47 -16.80
N ILE A 241 10.46 -2.29 -16.21
CA ILE A 241 9.26 -1.66 -15.64
C ILE A 241 8.45 -1.01 -16.76
N LYS A 242 7.24 -1.52 -16.98
CA LYS A 242 6.33 -1.05 -18.02
C LYS A 242 5.47 0.17 -17.64
N TRP A 243 5.66 0.73 -16.45
CA TRP A 243 4.89 1.89 -16.00
C TRP A 243 5.25 3.15 -16.78
N ASP A 244 4.22 3.98 -17.02
CA ASP A 244 4.41 5.31 -17.55
C ASP A 244 4.91 6.26 -16.45
N ALA A 245 6.02 6.97 -16.69
CA ALA A 245 6.56 7.94 -15.75
C ALA A 245 5.61 9.13 -15.53
N GLU A 246 4.86 9.53 -16.57
CA GLU A 246 3.87 10.62 -16.49
C GLU A 246 2.68 10.24 -15.59
N ALA A 247 2.37 8.94 -15.48
CA ALA A 247 1.33 8.46 -14.59
C ALA A 247 1.61 8.75 -13.10
N ALA A 248 2.86 8.93 -12.73
CA ALA A 248 3.30 9.29 -11.38
C ALA A 248 3.31 10.83 -11.13
N GLU A 249 2.74 11.63 -12.02
CA GLU A 249 2.61 13.08 -11.86
C GLU A 249 1.15 13.48 -11.59
N LYS A 250 0.93 14.68 -11.03
CA LYS A 250 -0.43 15.15 -10.68
C LYS A 250 -1.32 15.46 -11.89
N GLY A 251 -0.77 15.65 -13.07
CA GLY A 251 -1.54 15.84 -14.31
C GLY A 251 -2.54 17.01 -14.28
N GLY A 252 -2.21 18.11 -13.58
CA GLY A 252 -3.07 19.29 -13.45
C GLY A 252 -4.06 19.24 -12.27
N TYR A 253 -4.17 18.14 -11.55
CA TYR A 253 -4.97 18.05 -10.33
C TYR A 253 -4.25 18.68 -9.13
N GLU A 254 -5.00 19.21 -8.19
CA GLU A 254 -4.45 19.80 -6.96
C GLU A 254 -3.73 18.75 -6.10
N HIS A 255 -4.33 17.56 -5.99
CA HIS A 255 -3.83 16.44 -5.19
C HIS A 255 -3.80 15.14 -5.99
N PHE A 256 -2.89 14.21 -5.62
CA PHE A 256 -2.84 12.86 -6.19
C PHE A 256 -4.14 12.10 -5.93
N MET A 257 -4.70 12.20 -4.72
CA MET A 257 -5.96 11.52 -4.40
C MET A 257 -7.08 11.90 -5.37
N LEU A 258 -7.24 13.19 -5.70
CA LEU A 258 -8.28 13.63 -6.64
C LEU A 258 -8.02 13.09 -8.05
N LYS A 259 -6.77 13.12 -8.51
CA LYS A 259 -6.37 12.50 -9.78
C LYS A 259 -6.73 11.02 -9.79
N GLU A 260 -6.35 10.28 -8.75
CA GLU A 260 -6.56 8.85 -8.62
C GLU A 260 -8.05 8.48 -8.56
N ILE A 261 -8.89 9.33 -7.94
CA ILE A 261 -10.35 9.21 -8.01
C ILE A 261 -10.85 9.35 -9.46
N HIS A 262 -10.32 10.32 -10.24
CA HIS A 262 -10.71 10.53 -11.63
C HIS A 262 -10.12 9.51 -12.61
N GLU A 263 -9.08 8.78 -12.23
CA GLU A 263 -8.52 7.70 -13.03
C GLU A 263 -9.34 6.40 -12.96
N GLN A 264 -10.26 6.28 -12.01
CA GLN A 264 -11.01 5.03 -11.78
C GLN A 264 -11.76 4.51 -13.02
N PRO A 265 -12.42 5.31 -13.85
CA PRO A 265 -13.05 4.80 -15.07
C PRO A 265 -12.06 4.05 -15.97
N LYS A 266 -10.88 4.63 -16.18
CA LYS A 266 -9.84 4.03 -17.01
C LYS A 266 -9.30 2.74 -16.40
N VAL A 267 -8.88 2.77 -15.13
CA VAL A 267 -8.22 1.61 -14.52
C VAL A 267 -9.18 0.45 -14.25
N VAL A 268 -10.46 0.73 -14.01
CA VAL A 268 -11.51 -0.29 -13.94
C VAL A 268 -11.67 -0.98 -15.30
N ARG A 269 -11.70 -0.22 -16.39
CA ARG A 269 -11.75 -0.78 -17.76
C ARG A 269 -10.51 -1.60 -18.08
N ASP A 270 -9.32 -1.12 -17.70
CA ASP A 270 -8.05 -1.82 -17.90
C ASP A 270 -8.01 -3.14 -17.11
N THR A 271 -8.51 -3.15 -15.86
CA THR A 271 -8.61 -4.37 -15.04
C THR A 271 -9.57 -5.40 -15.67
N ILE A 272 -10.74 -4.97 -16.15
CA ILE A 272 -11.67 -5.88 -16.84
C ILE A 272 -10.99 -6.49 -18.08
N ASN A 273 -10.37 -5.66 -18.90
CA ASN A 273 -9.75 -6.09 -20.14
C ASN A 273 -8.55 -7.02 -19.93
N SER A 274 -7.89 -6.97 -18.79
CA SER A 274 -6.70 -7.78 -18.50
C SER A 274 -6.93 -9.30 -18.54
N VAL A 275 -8.18 -9.70 -18.31
CA VAL A 275 -8.56 -11.13 -18.25
C VAL A 275 -9.69 -11.48 -19.22
N ILE A 276 -9.98 -10.64 -20.21
CA ILE A 276 -10.99 -10.94 -21.22
C ILE A 276 -10.32 -11.30 -22.53
N LYS A 277 -10.68 -12.49 -23.05
CA LYS A 277 -10.27 -12.96 -24.36
C LYS A 277 -11.50 -13.49 -25.13
N ASP A 278 -11.65 -13.05 -26.36
CA ASP A 278 -12.78 -13.42 -27.22
C ASP A 278 -14.17 -13.20 -26.55
N GLY A 279 -14.29 -12.14 -25.74
CA GLY A 279 -15.52 -11.77 -25.04
C GLY A 279 -15.86 -12.62 -23.80
N LYS A 280 -14.95 -13.49 -23.37
CA LYS A 280 -15.09 -14.35 -22.17
C LYS A 280 -13.96 -14.09 -21.17
N ILE A 281 -14.22 -14.40 -19.91
CA ILE A 281 -13.20 -14.38 -18.85
C ILE A 281 -12.20 -15.50 -19.14
N ASN A 282 -10.92 -15.18 -19.08
CA ASN A 282 -9.83 -16.10 -19.31
C ASN A 282 -8.70 -15.89 -18.30
N PHE A 283 -8.52 -16.84 -17.40
CA PHE A 283 -7.50 -16.80 -16.35
C PHE A 283 -6.21 -17.57 -16.70
N SER A 284 -5.97 -17.84 -17.99
CA SER A 284 -4.76 -18.56 -18.41
C SER A 284 -3.46 -17.86 -17.99
N GLU A 285 -3.42 -16.53 -17.99
CA GLU A 285 -2.25 -15.76 -17.53
C GLU A 285 -2.11 -15.74 -16.00
N ILE A 286 -3.21 -15.88 -15.26
CA ILE A 286 -3.22 -16.04 -13.80
C ILE A 286 -2.77 -17.46 -13.45
N GLY A 287 -2.98 -18.42 -14.35
CA GLY A 287 -2.66 -19.83 -14.16
C GLY A 287 -3.68 -20.58 -13.28
N LEU A 288 -4.85 -20.00 -13.04
CA LEU A 288 -5.95 -20.63 -12.30
C LEU A 288 -6.92 -21.28 -13.31
N THR A 289 -7.04 -22.60 -13.26
CA THR A 289 -7.83 -23.38 -14.21
C THR A 289 -9.26 -23.62 -13.71
N ASP A 290 -10.20 -23.87 -14.64
CA ASP A 290 -11.58 -24.22 -14.29
C ASP A 290 -11.66 -25.51 -13.47
N ASP A 291 -10.78 -26.49 -13.72
CA ASP A 291 -10.68 -27.72 -12.94
C ASP A 291 -10.24 -27.45 -11.49
N GLU A 292 -9.27 -26.57 -11.28
CA GLU A 292 -8.86 -26.13 -9.93
C GLU A 292 -10.03 -25.40 -9.23
N MET A 293 -10.66 -24.44 -9.92
CA MET A 293 -11.78 -23.67 -9.37
C MET A 293 -12.98 -24.54 -8.99
N SER A 294 -13.29 -25.55 -9.79
CA SER A 294 -14.40 -26.46 -9.51
C SER A 294 -14.21 -27.31 -8.25
N LYS A 295 -12.97 -27.54 -7.82
CA LYS A 295 -12.60 -28.34 -6.64
C LYS A 295 -12.51 -27.54 -5.36
N ILE A 296 -12.45 -26.20 -5.44
CA ILE A 296 -12.36 -25.35 -4.24
C ILE A 296 -13.66 -25.44 -3.43
N SER A 297 -13.51 -25.83 -2.18
CA SER A 297 -14.63 -26.04 -1.26
C SER A 297 -14.84 -24.89 -0.24
N GLN A 298 -13.82 -24.05 -0.08
CA GLN A 298 -13.82 -22.92 0.87
C GLN A 298 -12.88 -21.83 0.35
N ILE A 299 -13.28 -20.57 0.47
CA ILE A 299 -12.41 -19.42 0.19
C ILE A 299 -12.14 -18.65 1.49
N TYR A 300 -10.88 -18.29 1.71
CA TYR A 300 -10.48 -17.32 2.72
C TYR A 300 -9.94 -16.09 2.00
N ILE A 301 -10.52 -14.90 2.27
CA ILE A 301 -9.99 -13.62 1.79
C ILE A 301 -9.28 -12.97 2.95
N VAL A 302 -7.98 -12.72 2.81
CA VAL A 302 -7.14 -12.22 3.89
C VAL A 302 -6.47 -10.92 3.46
N ALA A 303 -6.69 -9.86 4.22
CA ALA A 303 -6.21 -8.53 3.85
C ALA A 303 -6.16 -7.56 5.06
N CYS A 304 -5.67 -6.34 4.81
CA CYS A 304 -5.62 -5.23 5.78
C CYS A 304 -6.33 -3.98 5.22
N GLY A 305 -6.95 -3.19 6.10
CA GLY A 305 -7.50 -1.87 5.75
C GLY A 305 -8.53 -1.91 4.63
N SER A 306 -8.40 -1.03 3.64
CA SER A 306 -9.32 -0.97 2.49
C SER A 306 -9.42 -2.29 1.72
N ALA A 307 -8.33 -3.04 1.60
CA ALA A 307 -8.34 -4.35 0.94
C ALA A 307 -9.17 -5.39 1.74
N TYR A 308 -9.23 -5.28 3.07
CA TYR A 308 -10.13 -6.09 3.89
C TYR A 308 -11.60 -5.75 3.59
N HIS A 309 -11.93 -4.45 3.42
CA HIS A 309 -13.29 -4.03 3.04
C HIS A 309 -13.67 -4.49 1.63
N VAL A 310 -12.70 -4.56 0.68
CA VAL A 310 -12.92 -5.24 -0.61
C VAL A 310 -13.32 -6.69 -0.38
N GLY A 311 -12.59 -7.41 0.47
CA GLY A 311 -12.90 -8.80 0.81
C GLY A 311 -14.32 -8.96 1.33
N MET A 312 -14.76 -8.06 2.22
CA MET A 312 -16.12 -8.09 2.78
C MET A 312 -17.21 -7.87 1.71
N ALA A 313 -16.97 -6.98 0.74
CA ALA A 313 -17.93 -6.78 -0.36
C ALA A 313 -17.93 -7.96 -1.34
N VAL A 314 -16.76 -8.47 -1.70
CA VAL A 314 -16.57 -9.60 -2.63
C VAL A 314 -17.10 -10.92 -2.04
N GLN A 315 -17.07 -11.08 -0.71
CA GLN A 315 -17.69 -12.23 -0.03
C GLN A 315 -19.14 -12.41 -0.46
N TYR A 316 -19.97 -11.37 -0.38
CA TYR A 316 -21.37 -11.44 -0.77
C TYR A 316 -21.53 -11.86 -2.24
N VAL A 317 -20.70 -11.32 -3.12
CA VAL A 317 -20.79 -11.61 -4.57
C VAL A 317 -20.42 -13.06 -4.86
N ILE A 318 -19.36 -13.59 -4.23
CA ILE A 318 -18.97 -15.00 -4.41
C ILE A 318 -20.04 -15.93 -3.85
N GLU A 319 -20.54 -15.66 -2.64
CA GLU A 319 -21.54 -16.51 -1.99
C GLU A 319 -22.91 -16.47 -2.70
N ASP A 320 -23.26 -15.34 -3.35
CA ASP A 320 -24.50 -15.23 -4.13
C ASP A 320 -24.40 -15.92 -5.51
N PHE A 321 -23.21 -15.93 -6.11
CA PHE A 321 -23.02 -16.56 -7.43
C PHE A 321 -22.61 -18.03 -7.34
N THR A 322 -22.10 -18.46 -6.17
CA THR A 322 -21.60 -19.83 -5.96
C THR A 322 -22.08 -20.37 -4.63
N SER A 323 -21.99 -21.69 -4.47
CA SER A 323 -22.21 -22.36 -3.18
C SER A 323 -20.95 -22.43 -2.30
N ILE A 324 -19.89 -21.67 -2.62
CA ILE A 324 -18.63 -21.68 -1.88
C ILE A 324 -18.76 -20.78 -0.65
N PRO A 325 -18.62 -21.28 0.58
CA PRO A 325 -18.55 -20.42 1.75
C PRO A 325 -17.26 -19.58 1.74
N VAL A 326 -17.40 -18.29 2.04
CA VAL A 326 -16.27 -17.36 2.06
C VAL A 326 -16.05 -16.84 3.49
N ARG A 327 -14.80 -16.77 3.91
CA ARG A 327 -14.42 -16.13 5.17
C ARG A 327 -13.46 -14.98 4.88
N VAL A 328 -13.77 -13.82 5.44
CA VAL A 328 -12.92 -12.64 5.33
C VAL A 328 -12.23 -12.41 6.67
N GLU A 329 -10.90 -12.38 6.66
CA GLU A 329 -10.08 -12.30 7.87
C GLU A 329 -9.11 -11.12 7.77
N LEU A 330 -8.90 -10.43 8.89
CA LEU A 330 -7.80 -9.47 9.01
C LEU A 330 -6.47 -10.22 9.00
N ALA A 331 -5.52 -9.78 8.19
CA ALA A 331 -4.24 -10.48 8.05
C ALA A 331 -3.46 -10.51 9.37
N SER A 332 -3.51 -9.45 10.17
CA SER A 332 -2.92 -9.38 11.51
C SER A 332 -3.47 -10.43 12.47
N GLU A 333 -4.75 -10.79 12.35
CA GLU A 333 -5.38 -11.81 13.20
C GLU A 333 -5.20 -13.22 12.63
N PHE A 334 -5.25 -13.35 11.30
CA PHE A 334 -5.09 -14.63 10.61
C PHE A 334 -3.76 -15.30 10.96
N ARG A 335 -2.65 -14.54 10.96
CA ARG A 335 -1.30 -15.04 11.19
C ARG A 335 -1.03 -15.56 12.62
N TYR A 336 -1.80 -15.14 13.61
CA TYR A 336 -1.64 -15.58 15.01
C TYR A 336 -2.74 -16.52 15.49
N ARG A 337 -3.81 -16.60 14.72
CA ARG A 337 -4.94 -17.43 15.07
C ARG A 337 -4.67 -18.90 14.67
N LYS A 338 -4.85 -19.82 15.63
CA LYS A 338 -4.73 -21.25 15.38
C LYS A 338 -5.94 -21.76 14.58
N MET A 339 -5.89 -21.59 13.25
CA MET A 339 -6.96 -22.01 12.35
C MET A 339 -6.66 -23.36 11.71
N THR A 340 -7.69 -24.18 11.62
CA THR A 340 -7.68 -25.36 10.75
C THR A 340 -8.20 -24.92 9.38
N LEU A 341 -7.31 -24.80 8.41
CA LEU A 341 -7.70 -24.58 7.03
C LEU A 341 -8.21 -25.90 6.43
N VAL A 342 -9.32 -25.81 5.72
CA VAL A 342 -9.91 -26.98 5.06
C VAL A 342 -9.03 -27.35 3.86
N LYS A 343 -8.79 -28.64 3.64
CA LYS A 343 -8.16 -29.11 2.40
C LYS A 343 -9.03 -28.69 1.22
N ASP A 344 -8.42 -28.39 0.10
CA ASP A 344 -9.08 -27.87 -1.10
C ASP A 344 -9.70 -26.46 -0.91
N SER A 345 -9.12 -25.66 0.01
CA SER A 345 -9.40 -24.24 0.14
C SER A 345 -8.53 -23.40 -0.78
N LEU A 346 -8.99 -22.18 -1.05
CA LEU A 346 -8.20 -21.10 -1.65
C LEU A 346 -8.03 -19.96 -0.64
N VAL A 347 -6.79 -19.52 -0.44
CA VAL A 347 -6.51 -18.30 0.31
C VAL A 347 -6.20 -17.17 -0.68
N ILE A 348 -7.08 -16.17 -0.73
CA ILE A 348 -6.93 -14.96 -1.55
C ILE A 348 -6.32 -13.88 -0.67
N ILE A 349 -5.15 -13.39 -1.05
CA ILE A 349 -4.47 -12.28 -0.39
C ILE A 349 -4.66 -11.02 -1.22
N ILE A 350 -5.30 -9.99 -0.66
CA ILE A 350 -5.51 -8.72 -1.36
C ILE A 350 -4.57 -7.67 -0.78
N SER A 351 -3.74 -7.05 -1.63
CA SER A 351 -2.82 -5.98 -1.23
C SER A 351 -2.47 -5.09 -2.41
N GLN A 352 -2.69 -3.79 -2.30
CA GLN A 352 -2.32 -2.83 -3.35
C GLN A 352 -0.81 -2.88 -3.64
N SER A 353 0.02 -2.76 -2.60
CA SER A 353 1.48 -2.76 -2.73
C SER A 353 2.09 -4.14 -2.95
N GLY A 354 1.39 -5.19 -2.51
CA GLY A 354 1.95 -6.54 -2.44
C GLY A 354 3.12 -6.70 -1.47
N GLU A 355 3.30 -5.72 -0.55
CA GLU A 355 4.41 -5.67 0.42
C GLU A 355 3.90 -5.54 1.88
N THR A 356 2.60 -5.67 2.12
CA THR A 356 2.02 -5.58 3.47
C THR A 356 2.50 -6.75 4.33
N ALA A 357 3.17 -6.45 5.45
CA ALA A 357 3.85 -7.46 6.27
C ALA A 357 2.92 -8.57 6.74
N ASP A 358 1.77 -8.21 7.33
CA ASP A 358 0.80 -9.18 7.83
C ASP A 358 0.19 -10.03 6.70
N SER A 359 -0.11 -9.40 5.55
CA SER A 359 -0.65 -10.11 4.38
C SER A 359 0.37 -11.11 3.81
N LEU A 360 1.65 -10.75 3.78
CA LEU A 360 2.74 -11.62 3.35
C LEU A 360 2.96 -12.79 4.33
N ALA A 361 2.86 -12.52 5.63
CA ALA A 361 2.95 -13.57 6.66
C ALA A 361 1.78 -14.56 6.55
N ALA A 362 0.56 -14.06 6.34
CA ALA A 362 -0.62 -14.90 6.12
C ALA A 362 -0.51 -15.77 4.86
N LEU A 363 0.05 -15.21 3.76
CA LEU A 363 0.37 -15.96 2.55
C LEU A 363 1.28 -17.15 2.85
N ARG A 364 2.38 -16.89 3.54
CA ARG A 364 3.40 -17.91 3.88
C ARG A 364 2.82 -19.00 4.76
N GLU A 365 2.02 -18.62 5.77
CA GLU A 365 1.33 -19.59 6.64
C GLU A 365 0.38 -20.49 5.86
N ALA A 366 -0.39 -19.95 4.91
CA ALA A 366 -1.27 -20.74 4.05
C ALA A 366 -0.46 -21.74 3.19
N LYS A 367 0.66 -21.31 2.61
CA LYS A 367 1.56 -22.14 1.81
C LYS A 367 2.23 -23.25 2.64
N GLU A 368 2.69 -22.94 3.85
CA GLU A 368 3.27 -23.95 4.76
C GLU A 368 2.26 -25.06 5.10
N LYS A 369 0.97 -24.74 5.13
CA LYS A 369 -0.11 -25.71 5.31
C LYS A 369 -0.54 -26.42 4.02
N GLY A 370 0.11 -26.14 2.90
CA GLY A 370 -0.17 -26.74 1.60
C GLY A 370 -1.48 -26.27 0.96
N ILE A 371 -1.97 -25.09 1.31
CA ILE A 371 -3.19 -24.48 0.77
C ILE A 371 -2.82 -23.58 -0.42
N MET A 372 -3.57 -23.70 -1.52
CA MET A 372 -3.41 -22.85 -2.71
C MET A 372 -3.60 -21.37 -2.35
N THR A 373 -2.75 -20.51 -2.90
CA THR A 373 -2.78 -19.08 -2.67
C THR A 373 -2.93 -18.29 -3.97
N LEU A 374 -3.78 -17.24 -3.93
CA LEU A 374 -3.95 -16.26 -5.01
C LEU A 374 -3.67 -14.86 -4.46
N GLY A 375 -2.70 -14.16 -5.02
CA GLY A 375 -2.46 -12.75 -4.73
C GLY A 375 -3.24 -11.85 -5.70
N ILE A 376 -4.07 -10.94 -5.17
CA ILE A 376 -4.63 -9.81 -5.93
C ILE A 376 -3.79 -8.59 -5.60
N VAL A 377 -2.94 -8.16 -6.51
CA VAL A 377 -1.95 -7.09 -6.26
C VAL A 377 -1.88 -6.11 -7.43
N ASN A 378 -1.44 -4.88 -7.15
CA ASN A 378 -1.24 -3.89 -8.20
C ASN A 378 0.23 -3.79 -8.63
N VAL A 379 1.18 -3.98 -7.69
CA VAL A 379 2.61 -3.81 -7.99
C VAL A 379 3.20 -5.11 -8.54
N VAL A 380 3.60 -5.05 -9.81
CA VAL A 380 4.26 -6.18 -10.50
C VAL A 380 5.59 -6.48 -9.82
N GLY A 381 5.86 -7.79 -9.58
CA GLY A 381 7.08 -8.25 -8.94
C GLY A 381 7.18 -7.95 -7.43
N SER A 382 6.10 -7.55 -6.78
CA SER A 382 6.03 -7.42 -5.33
C SER A 382 6.23 -8.76 -4.60
N SER A 383 6.48 -8.71 -3.31
CA SER A 383 6.76 -9.93 -2.53
C SER A 383 5.59 -10.93 -2.57
N ILE A 384 4.35 -10.45 -2.41
CA ILE A 384 3.16 -11.30 -2.54
C ILE A 384 3.07 -11.88 -3.95
N ALA A 385 3.33 -11.07 -5.01
CA ALA A 385 3.30 -11.55 -6.38
C ALA A 385 4.33 -12.65 -6.68
N ARG A 386 5.50 -12.57 -6.06
CA ARG A 386 6.54 -13.59 -6.25
C ARG A 386 6.33 -14.87 -5.44
N GLU A 387 5.64 -14.76 -4.30
CA GLU A 387 5.48 -15.88 -3.37
C GLU A 387 4.13 -16.61 -3.51
N ALA A 388 3.08 -15.95 -4.02
CA ALA A 388 1.78 -16.60 -4.27
C ALA A 388 1.86 -17.65 -5.38
N ASP A 389 1.01 -18.68 -5.30
CA ASP A 389 0.94 -19.73 -6.34
C ASP A 389 0.30 -19.21 -7.62
N ARG A 390 -0.63 -18.24 -7.49
CA ARG A 390 -1.34 -17.57 -8.58
C ARG A 390 -1.39 -16.08 -8.31
N VAL A 391 -1.39 -15.26 -9.37
CA VAL A 391 -1.39 -13.79 -9.22
C VAL A 391 -2.35 -13.15 -10.19
N PHE A 392 -3.22 -12.29 -9.67
CA PHE A 392 -4.06 -11.37 -10.42
C PHE A 392 -3.53 -9.94 -10.26
N TYR A 393 -3.00 -9.36 -11.34
CA TYR A 393 -2.58 -7.96 -11.36
C TYR A 393 -3.74 -7.05 -11.73
N THR A 394 -4.04 -6.06 -10.87
CA THR A 394 -5.17 -5.14 -11.05
C THR A 394 -4.94 -4.02 -12.05
N LEU A 395 -3.68 -3.80 -12.46
CA LEU A 395 -3.29 -2.80 -13.47
C LEU A 395 -3.75 -1.36 -13.19
N ALA A 396 -3.92 -1.00 -11.91
CA ALA A 396 -4.33 0.36 -11.51
C ALA A 396 -3.25 1.43 -11.76
N GLY A 397 -2.05 1.02 -12.17
CA GLY A 397 -0.90 1.93 -12.28
C GLY A 397 -0.41 2.43 -10.92
N PRO A 398 0.51 3.41 -10.89
CA PRO A 398 1.02 3.95 -9.63
C PRO A 398 -0.08 4.69 -8.86
N GLU A 399 -0.23 4.37 -7.58
CA GLU A 399 -1.11 5.05 -6.64
C GLU A 399 -0.26 5.68 -5.53
N ILE A 400 -0.23 7.02 -5.50
CA ILE A 400 0.73 7.82 -4.72
C ILE A 400 0.09 8.34 -3.43
N SER A 401 -1.19 8.76 -3.46
CA SER A 401 -1.91 9.19 -2.26
C SER A 401 -1.89 8.08 -1.21
N VAL A 402 -1.66 8.43 0.05
CA VAL A 402 -1.60 7.45 1.15
C VAL A 402 -2.94 6.74 1.29
N ALA A 403 -4.05 7.49 1.30
CA ALA A 403 -5.39 6.91 1.29
C ALA A 403 -5.68 6.29 -0.09
N THR A 404 -5.95 4.99 -0.11
CA THR A 404 -6.20 4.25 -1.35
C THR A 404 -7.58 4.58 -1.94
N THR A 405 -7.67 4.67 -3.26
CA THR A 405 -8.92 4.96 -4.00
C THR A 405 -9.08 4.06 -5.22
N LYS A 406 -8.31 4.28 -6.27
CA LYS A 406 -8.43 3.51 -7.52
C LYS A 406 -8.03 2.04 -7.36
N ALA A 407 -7.08 1.73 -6.48
CA ALA A 407 -6.72 0.35 -6.21
C ALA A 407 -7.87 -0.41 -5.53
N TYR A 408 -8.65 0.24 -4.65
CA TYR A 408 -9.85 -0.36 -4.07
C TYR A 408 -10.86 -0.76 -5.16
N SER A 409 -11.17 0.13 -6.10
CA SER A 409 -12.12 -0.14 -7.18
C SER A 409 -11.64 -1.25 -8.13
N THR A 410 -10.34 -1.28 -8.45
CA THR A 410 -9.79 -2.35 -9.29
C THR A 410 -9.74 -3.71 -8.57
N GLN A 411 -9.54 -3.74 -7.26
CA GLN A 411 -9.63 -4.94 -6.44
C GLN A 411 -11.06 -5.48 -6.35
N LEU A 412 -12.08 -4.61 -6.23
CA LEU A 412 -13.48 -5.02 -6.31
C LEU A 412 -13.78 -5.70 -7.64
N VAL A 413 -13.36 -5.09 -8.75
CA VAL A 413 -13.58 -5.63 -10.10
C VAL A 413 -12.87 -6.98 -10.28
N ALA A 414 -11.64 -7.13 -9.78
CA ALA A 414 -10.95 -8.41 -9.77
C ALA A 414 -11.75 -9.48 -9.00
N GLY A 415 -12.33 -9.10 -7.86
CA GLY A 415 -13.22 -9.98 -7.08
C GLY A 415 -14.47 -10.38 -7.84
N TYR A 416 -15.11 -9.45 -8.56
CA TYR A 416 -16.29 -9.75 -9.38
C TYR A 416 -15.96 -10.72 -10.54
N LEU A 417 -14.85 -10.51 -11.24
CA LEU A 417 -14.39 -11.38 -12.32
C LEU A 417 -14.08 -12.78 -11.81
N LEU A 418 -13.47 -12.89 -10.62
CA LEU A 418 -13.26 -14.18 -9.95
C LEU A 418 -14.60 -14.85 -9.62
N ALA A 419 -15.55 -14.14 -9.01
CA ALA A 419 -16.85 -14.69 -8.65
C ALA A 419 -17.61 -15.23 -9.86
N LEU A 420 -17.63 -14.47 -10.98
CA LEU A 420 -18.24 -14.88 -12.24
C LEU A 420 -17.60 -16.16 -12.81
N GLN A 421 -16.26 -16.21 -12.87
CA GLN A 421 -15.56 -17.38 -13.42
C GLN A 421 -15.69 -18.60 -12.51
N PHE A 422 -15.65 -18.44 -11.19
CA PHE A 422 -15.93 -19.52 -10.25
C PHE A 422 -17.32 -20.13 -10.48
N ALA A 423 -18.34 -19.28 -10.64
CA ALA A 423 -19.71 -19.73 -10.88
C ALA A 423 -19.84 -20.52 -12.19
N VAL A 424 -19.16 -20.09 -13.25
CA VAL A 424 -19.14 -20.80 -14.54
C VAL A 424 -18.37 -22.11 -14.42
N ALA A 425 -17.17 -22.09 -13.86
CA ALA A 425 -16.31 -23.28 -13.74
C ALA A 425 -16.96 -24.39 -12.91
N ARG A 426 -17.85 -24.02 -11.97
CA ARG A 426 -18.60 -24.97 -11.12
C ARG A 426 -19.93 -25.40 -11.73
N GLY A 427 -20.31 -24.80 -12.87
CA GLY A 427 -21.62 -25.06 -13.50
C GLY A 427 -22.80 -24.47 -12.72
N GLU A 428 -22.57 -23.53 -11.80
CA GLU A 428 -23.58 -22.83 -11.00
C GLU A 428 -24.14 -21.60 -11.74
N MET A 429 -23.45 -21.15 -12.79
CA MET A 429 -23.88 -20.10 -13.71
C MET A 429 -23.64 -20.51 -15.16
N THR A 430 -24.58 -20.20 -16.06
CA THR A 430 -24.38 -20.43 -17.50
C THR A 430 -23.43 -19.38 -18.09
N GLU A 431 -22.70 -19.74 -19.15
CA GLU A 431 -21.86 -18.77 -19.88
C GLU A 431 -22.67 -17.58 -20.44
N GLU A 432 -23.93 -17.81 -20.83
CA GLU A 432 -24.83 -16.75 -21.31
C GLU A 432 -25.11 -15.72 -20.20
N LYS A 433 -25.49 -16.18 -19.00
CA LYS A 433 -25.72 -15.31 -17.84
C LYS A 433 -24.46 -14.58 -17.40
N CYS A 434 -23.32 -15.25 -17.39
CA CYS A 434 -22.03 -14.61 -17.16
C CYS A 434 -21.74 -13.51 -18.19
N GLY A 435 -22.03 -13.78 -19.49
CA GLY A 435 -21.87 -12.79 -20.55
C GLY A 435 -22.79 -11.58 -20.40
N GLU A 436 -24.01 -11.73 -19.86
CA GLU A 436 -24.92 -10.61 -19.52
C GLU A 436 -24.33 -9.75 -18.39
N LEU A 437 -23.89 -10.38 -17.30
CA LEU A 437 -23.29 -9.70 -16.16
C LEU A 437 -21.96 -9.03 -16.55
N LEU A 438 -21.18 -9.65 -17.41
CA LEU A 438 -19.96 -9.05 -17.93
C LEU A 438 -20.25 -7.79 -18.77
N LYS A 439 -21.30 -7.79 -19.60
CA LYS A 439 -21.75 -6.58 -20.30
C LYS A 439 -22.16 -5.48 -19.33
N GLU A 440 -22.84 -5.82 -18.25
CA GLU A 440 -23.20 -4.85 -17.21
C GLU A 440 -21.93 -4.29 -16.52
N LEU A 441 -20.96 -5.15 -16.19
CA LEU A 441 -19.69 -4.73 -15.60
C LEU A 441 -18.92 -3.76 -16.52
N TYR A 442 -18.98 -3.93 -17.85
CA TYR A 442 -18.40 -3.00 -18.81
C TYR A 442 -19.04 -1.61 -18.82
N THR A 443 -20.23 -1.44 -18.25
CA THR A 443 -20.89 -0.13 -18.11
C THR A 443 -20.40 0.66 -16.88
N ILE A 444 -19.74 0.00 -15.94
CA ILE A 444 -19.29 0.61 -14.68
C ILE A 444 -18.35 1.82 -14.90
N PRO A 445 -17.34 1.77 -15.78
CA PRO A 445 -16.50 2.92 -16.07
C PRO A 445 -17.29 4.19 -16.46
N ASP A 446 -18.21 4.06 -17.39
CA ASP A 446 -19.01 5.18 -17.89
C ASP A 446 -19.98 5.72 -16.80
N LYS A 447 -20.47 4.83 -15.93
CA LYS A 447 -21.29 5.20 -14.78
C LYS A 447 -20.49 5.95 -13.71
N ILE A 448 -19.21 5.57 -13.51
CA ILE A 448 -18.29 6.31 -12.63
C ILE A 448 -18.04 7.72 -13.19
N GLU A 449 -17.81 7.88 -14.51
CA GLU A 449 -17.65 9.19 -15.14
C GLU A 449 -18.83 10.11 -14.84
N LYS A 450 -20.07 9.62 -14.96
CA LYS A 450 -21.28 10.39 -14.62
C LYS A 450 -21.33 10.82 -13.15
N ILE A 451 -20.88 9.99 -12.23
CA ILE A 451 -20.83 10.35 -10.80
C ILE A 451 -19.80 11.47 -10.58
N LEU A 452 -18.67 11.42 -11.27
CA LEU A 452 -17.60 12.42 -11.16
C LEU A 452 -17.99 13.78 -11.73
N GLU A 453 -19.00 13.84 -12.63
CA GLU A 453 -19.56 15.09 -13.17
C GLU A 453 -20.35 15.88 -12.10
N ASP A 454 -20.95 15.23 -11.08
CA ASP A 454 -21.77 15.85 -10.03
C ASP A 454 -20.99 16.12 -8.72
N LYS A 455 -19.67 16.21 -8.80
CA LYS A 455 -18.78 16.37 -7.63
C LYS A 455 -19.00 17.65 -6.82
N GLU A 456 -19.47 18.74 -7.45
CA GLU A 456 -19.71 20.02 -6.79
C GLU A 456 -20.79 19.94 -5.71
N ARG A 457 -21.81 19.10 -5.89
CA ARG A 457 -22.82 18.85 -4.87
C ARG A 457 -22.24 18.16 -3.65
N ILE A 458 -21.36 17.17 -3.87
CA ILE A 458 -20.67 16.47 -2.78
C ILE A 458 -19.72 17.44 -2.06
N GLN A 459 -19.00 18.28 -2.79
CA GLN A 459 -18.14 19.32 -2.22
C GLN A 459 -18.92 20.30 -1.34
N TRP A 460 -20.10 20.73 -1.79
CA TRP A 460 -20.96 21.61 -0.99
C TRP A 460 -21.36 20.96 0.34
N TYR A 461 -21.76 19.69 0.32
CA TYR A 461 -22.13 18.96 1.52
C TYR A 461 -20.91 18.70 2.44
N ALA A 462 -19.76 18.39 1.86
CA ALA A 462 -18.52 18.21 2.59
C ALA A 462 -18.12 19.44 3.42
N ASN A 463 -18.34 20.65 2.88
CA ASN A 463 -18.09 21.89 3.62
C ASN A 463 -18.98 22.00 4.88
N LYS A 464 -20.21 21.49 4.86
CA LYS A 464 -21.08 21.43 6.05
C LYS A 464 -20.59 20.42 7.08
N LEU A 465 -20.05 19.28 6.61
CA LEU A 465 -19.50 18.22 7.46
C LEU A 465 -18.15 18.58 8.08
N ALA A 466 -17.40 19.54 7.55
CA ALA A 466 -16.05 19.85 7.97
C ALA A 466 -15.92 20.22 9.47
N GLY A 467 -17.00 20.72 10.09
CA GLY A 467 -17.08 21.03 11.51
C GLY A 467 -17.44 19.85 12.42
N ALA A 468 -17.85 18.72 11.87
CA ALA A 468 -18.26 17.56 12.65
C ALA A 468 -17.08 16.94 13.40
N LYS A 469 -17.36 16.39 14.59
CA LYS A 469 -16.38 15.62 15.38
C LYS A 469 -16.51 14.14 15.09
N ASP A 470 -17.72 13.68 14.95
CA ASP A 470 -18.11 12.28 14.75
C ASP A 470 -18.98 12.18 13.50
N ALA A 471 -18.97 11.00 12.87
CA ALA A 471 -19.85 10.67 11.75
C ALA A 471 -20.12 9.16 11.73
N PHE A 472 -21.34 8.78 11.35
CA PHE A 472 -21.73 7.38 11.25
C PHE A 472 -22.07 7.01 9.82
N PHE A 473 -21.66 5.81 9.43
CA PHE A 473 -22.02 5.20 8.15
C PHE A 473 -22.90 3.97 8.43
N ILE A 474 -24.01 3.85 7.75
CA ILE A 474 -24.92 2.72 7.93
C ILE A 474 -25.32 2.11 6.59
N GLY A 475 -25.42 0.81 6.56
CA GLY A 475 -25.83 0.05 5.38
C GLY A 475 -26.18 -1.38 5.74
N ARG A 476 -26.63 -2.16 4.76
CA ARG A 476 -26.89 -3.58 4.90
C ARG A 476 -26.25 -4.38 3.78
N GLY A 477 -25.78 -5.59 4.05
CA GLY A 477 -25.12 -6.41 3.04
C GLY A 477 -23.87 -5.71 2.47
N ILE A 478 -23.78 -5.65 1.14
CA ILE A 478 -22.67 -4.99 0.42
C ILE A 478 -22.57 -3.50 0.83
N ASP A 479 -23.69 -2.81 1.02
CA ASP A 479 -23.72 -1.41 1.43
C ASP A 479 -23.06 -1.15 2.78
N TYR A 480 -23.10 -2.12 3.70
CA TYR A 480 -22.35 -2.05 4.96
C TYR A 480 -20.84 -2.12 4.71
N ALA A 481 -20.39 -3.05 3.85
CA ALA A 481 -18.98 -3.17 3.50
C ALA A 481 -18.44 -1.89 2.84
N ILE A 482 -19.23 -1.25 1.99
CA ILE A 482 -18.89 0.05 1.37
C ILE A 482 -18.91 1.18 2.41
N GLY A 483 -19.84 1.15 3.35
CA GLY A 483 -19.88 2.09 4.48
C GLY A 483 -18.62 2.03 5.36
N LEU A 484 -18.07 0.83 5.58
CA LEU A 484 -16.78 0.65 6.28
C LEU A 484 -15.65 1.38 5.54
N GLU A 485 -15.60 1.28 4.20
CA GLU A 485 -14.59 1.97 3.40
C GLU A 485 -14.78 3.50 3.43
N GLY A 486 -16.02 3.99 3.31
CA GLY A 486 -16.33 5.42 3.44
C GLY A 486 -15.91 5.98 4.81
N SER A 487 -16.22 5.26 5.87
CA SER A 487 -15.79 5.58 7.24
C SER A 487 -14.26 5.59 7.38
N LEU A 488 -13.57 4.62 6.78
CA LEU A 488 -12.10 4.58 6.81
C LEU A 488 -11.50 5.80 6.10
N LYS A 489 -11.98 6.16 4.89
CA LYS A 489 -11.52 7.36 4.18
C LYS A 489 -11.74 8.63 5.02
N MET A 490 -12.89 8.75 5.66
CA MET A 490 -13.20 9.89 6.54
C MET A 490 -12.18 9.99 7.69
N LYS A 491 -11.88 8.89 8.38
CA LYS A 491 -10.89 8.83 9.47
C LYS A 491 -9.48 9.21 8.99
N GLU A 492 -9.04 8.58 7.90
CA GLU A 492 -7.66 8.68 7.42
C GLU A 492 -7.25 10.11 7.07
N ILE A 493 -8.11 10.85 6.37
CA ILE A 493 -7.72 12.12 5.75
C ILE A 493 -8.35 13.34 6.41
N SER A 494 -9.54 13.23 7.02
CA SER A 494 -10.21 14.36 7.67
C SER A 494 -10.05 14.39 9.20
N TYR A 495 -9.64 13.26 9.77
CA TYR A 495 -9.49 13.04 11.22
C TYR A 495 -10.80 13.18 12.00
N ILE A 496 -11.95 13.12 11.31
CA ILE A 496 -13.24 12.98 11.96
C ILE A 496 -13.35 11.54 12.46
N HIS A 497 -13.66 11.36 13.73
CA HIS A 497 -13.97 10.04 14.25
C HIS A 497 -15.22 9.49 13.57
N SER A 498 -15.09 8.40 12.87
CA SER A 498 -16.23 7.84 12.14
C SER A 498 -16.27 6.32 12.28
N GLU A 499 -17.49 5.79 12.36
CA GLU A 499 -17.73 4.35 12.45
C GLU A 499 -18.79 3.93 11.44
N ALA A 500 -18.67 2.69 10.98
CA ALA A 500 -19.68 2.09 10.13
C ALA A 500 -20.35 0.91 10.85
N TYR A 501 -21.67 0.84 10.75
CA TYR A 501 -22.47 -0.19 11.36
C TYR A 501 -23.37 -0.87 10.33
N ALA A 502 -23.58 -2.17 10.47
CA ALA A 502 -24.73 -2.81 9.87
C ALA A 502 -25.98 -2.13 10.44
N ALA A 503 -26.84 -1.57 9.58
CA ALA A 503 -27.90 -0.66 10.01
C ALA A 503 -28.85 -1.26 11.06
N GLY A 504 -29.05 -2.59 11.04
CA GLY A 504 -29.81 -3.31 12.05
C GLY A 504 -29.18 -3.33 13.45
N GLU A 505 -27.84 -3.25 13.52
CA GLU A 505 -27.09 -3.31 14.78
C GLU A 505 -27.12 -1.99 15.57
N LEU A 506 -27.54 -0.88 14.96
CA LEU A 506 -27.66 0.40 15.66
C LEU A 506 -28.46 0.29 16.97
N LYS A 507 -29.54 -0.49 16.97
CA LYS A 507 -30.43 -0.70 18.13
C LYS A 507 -29.76 -1.42 19.30
N HIS A 508 -28.65 -2.11 19.04
CA HIS A 508 -27.96 -2.95 20.04
C HIS A 508 -26.82 -2.20 20.75
N GLY A 509 -26.88 -0.85 20.77
CA GLY A 509 -25.94 -0.01 21.52
C GLY A 509 -25.56 1.28 20.80
N PRO A 510 -25.05 1.24 19.55
CA PRO A 510 -24.50 2.42 18.87
C PRO A 510 -25.47 3.61 18.73
N ILE A 511 -26.76 3.37 18.65
CA ILE A 511 -27.79 4.42 18.56
C ILE A 511 -27.76 5.39 19.76
N SER A 512 -27.18 4.99 20.88
CA SER A 512 -27.00 5.85 22.06
C SER A 512 -26.04 7.03 21.82
N LEU A 513 -25.22 6.95 20.76
CA LEU A 513 -24.28 7.99 20.35
C LEU A 513 -24.91 9.03 19.41
N ILE A 514 -26.16 8.83 19.00
CA ILE A 514 -26.85 9.76 18.11
C ILE A 514 -27.42 10.91 18.92
N GLU A 515 -26.91 12.10 18.65
CA GLU A 515 -27.30 13.38 19.21
C GLU A 515 -27.73 14.35 18.08
N GLU A 516 -28.26 15.51 18.47
CA GLU A 516 -28.69 16.57 17.55
C GLU A 516 -27.55 17.00 16.61
N GLY A 517 -27.79 16.92 15.31
CA GLY A 517 -26.86 17.33 14.25
C GLY A 517 -25.73 16.35 13.95
N VAL A 518 -25.64 15.18 14.61
CA VAL A 518 -24.64 14.16 14.29
C VAL A 518 -24.87 13.65 12.87
N PRO A 519 -23.86 13.70 11.98
CA PRO A 519 -23.98 13.20 10.62
C PRO A 519 -24.13 11.66 10.57
N VAL A 520 -25.16 11.20 9.88
CA VAL A 520 -25.35 9.79 9.55
C VAL A 520 -25.47 9.64 8.04
N ILE A 521 -24.54 8.90 7.45
CA ILE A 521 -24.46 8.61 6.02
C ILE A 521 -25.06 7.21 5.78
N GLY A 522 -26.25 7.16 5.19
CA GLY A 522 -26.89 5.91 4.78
C GLY A 522 -26.46 5.51 3.36
N VAL A 523 -25.99 4.27 3.18
CA VAL A 523 -25.75 3.66 1.87
C VAL A 523 -26.89 2.70 1.58
N LEU A 524 -27.65 2.96 0.51
CA LEU A 524 -28.92 2.28 0.21
C LEU A 524 -28.99 1.93 -1.29
N THR A 525 -28.08 1.07 -1.74
CA THR A 525 -28.02 0.66 -3.16
C THR A 525 -28.59 -0.73 -3.40
N GLN A 526 -28.82 -1.51 -2.32
CA GLN A 526 -29.40 -2.85 -2.37
C GLN A 526 -30.92 -2.76 -2.34
N GLN A 527 -31.56 -2.95 -3.50
CA GLN A 527 -33.01 -2.72 -3.67
C GLN A 527 -33.86 -3.54 -2.68
N GLU A 528 -33.50 -4.79 -2.43
CA GLU A 528 -34.23 -5.67 -1.52
C GLU A 528 -34.13 -5.27 -0.04
N LEU A 529 -33.08 -4.52 0.31
CA LEU A 529 -32.80 -4.06 1.66
C LEU A 529 -33.12 -2.58 1.87
N TYR A 530 -33.54 -1.88 0.81
CA TYR A 530 -33.77 -0.43 0.81
C TYR A 530 -34.73 0.00 1.94
N GLU A 531 -35.94 -0.53 1.98
CA GLU A 531 -36.97 -0.15 2.96
C GLU A 531 -36.51 -0.43 4.41
N LYS A 532 -35.73 -1.50 4.62
CA LYS A 532 -35.20 -1.84 5.93
C LYS A 532 -34.12 -0.84 6.38
N THR A 533 -33.29 -0.37 5.46
CA THR A 533 -32.28 0.65 5.77
C THR A 533 -32.92 2.02 5.95
N VAL A 534 -33.94 2.38 5.13
CA VAL A 534 -34.76 3.59 5.33
C VAL A 534 -35.35 3.62 6.74
N SER A 535 -35.94 2.50 7.20
CA SER A 535 -36.47 2.43 8.56
C SER A 535 -35.40 2.74 9.63
N ASN A 536 -34.17 2.26 9.47
CA ASN A 536 -33.09 2.61 10.39
C ASN A 536 -32.68 4.09 10.29
N MET A 537 -32.71 4.69 9.10
CA MET A 537 -32.47 6.14 8.94
C MET A 537 -33.54 6.97 9.64
N VAL A 538 -34.82 6.58 9.55
CA VAL A 538 -35.92 7.24 10.29
C VAL A 538 -35.67 7.18 11.81
N GLU A 539 -35.18 6.07 12.32
CA GLU A 539 -34.87 5.91 13.74
C GLU A 539 -33.78 6.85 14.24
N VAL A 540 -32.72 7.05 13.47
CA VAL A 540 -31.64 7.99 13.85
C VAL A 540 -32.08 9.45 13.63
N LYS A 541 -32.87 9.74 12.57
CA LYS A 541 -33.45 11.07 12.35
C LYS A 541 -34.35 11.52 13.51
N SER A 542 -35.16 10.59 14.05
CA SER A 542 -36.02 10.89 15.19
C SER A 542 -35.25 11.24 16.50
N ARG A 543 -33.94 11.04 16.50
CA ARG A 543 -33.02 11.40 17.59
C ARG A 543 -32.12 12.60 17.26
N GLY A 544 -32.44 13.31 16.16
CA GLY A 544 -31.77 14.55 15.80
C GLY A 544 -30.59 14.38 14.83
N ALA A 545 -30.32 13.20 14.30
CA ALA A 545 -29.25 13.01 13.31
C ALA A 545 -29.47 13.87 12.05
N SER A 546 -28.37 14.41 11.50
CA SER A 546 -28.34 15.00 10.17
C SER A 546 -28.03 13.90 9.15
N LEU A 547 -28.94 13.70 8.19
CA LEU A 547 -28.92 12.55 7.29
C LEU A 547 -28.39 12.88 5.90
N MET A 548 -27.45 12.05 5.42
CA MET A 548 -27.11 11.92 4.02
C MET A 548 -27.58 10.55 3.50
N GLY A 549 -28.37 10.51 2.44
CA GLY A 549 -28.75 9.29 1.72
C GLY A 549 -27.93 9.13 0.44
N LEU A 550 -27.21 8.01 0.30
CA LEU A 550 -26.55 7.59 -0.93
C LEU A 550 -27.34 6.42 -1.54
N THR A 551 -27.99 6.65 -2.67
CA THR A 551 -28.88 5.67 -3.27
C THR A 551 -28.85 5.73 -4.80
N THR A 552 -29.59 4.84 -5.46
CA THR A 552 -29.69 4.82 -6.93
C THR A 552 -30.75 5.77 -7.43
N TYR A 553 -30.60 6.25 -8.68
CA TYR A 553 -31.72 6.91 -9.39
C TYR A 553 -32.95 5.99 -9.37
N SER A 554 -34.10 6.52 -9.15
CA SER A 554 -35.43 5.94 -8.90
C SER A 554 -35.89 5.99 -7.44
N ASN A 555 -35.00 6.05 -6.46
CA ASN A 555 -35.36 6.11 -5.04
C ASN A 555 -35.55 7.57 -4.57
N TYR A 556 -36.36 8.35 -5.31
CA TYR A 556 -36.52 9.79 -5.06
C TYR A 556 -37.20 10.11 -3.72
N SER A 557 -37.93 9.18 -3.13
CA SER A 557 -38.48 9.33 -1.77
C SER A 557 -37.45 9.56 -0.68
N MET A 558 -36.17 9.31 -0.97
CA MET A 558 -35.08 9.61 -0.04
C MET A 558 -34.96 11.11 0.25
N GLU A 559 -35.35 11.98 -0.67
CA GLU A 559 -35.33 13.44 -0.48
C GLU A 559 -36.30 13.91 0.60
N ASP A 560 -37.40 13.17 0.84
CA ASP A 560 -38.35 13.46 1.92
C ASP A 560 -37.78 13.14 3.31
N LEU A 561 -36.78 12.26 3.37
CA LEU A 561 -36.19 11.78 4.61
C LEU A 561 -34.82 12.42 4.90
N ALA A 562 -33.91 12.43 3.93
CA ALA A 562 -32.53 12.87 4.11
C ALA A 562 -32.38 14.39 3.94
N ASP A 563 -31.48 15.00 4.69
CA ASP A 563 -31.12 16.42 4.56
C ASP A 563 -30.26 16.69 3.32
N PHE A 564 -29.65 15.64 2.79
CA PHE A 564 -28.89 15.64 1.55
C PHE A 564 -28.94 14.25 0.90
N THR A 565 -29.16 14.20 -0.40
CA THR A 565 -29.21 12.93 -1.14
C THR A 565 -28.23 12.95 -2.31
N VAL A 566 -27.47 11.86 -2.45
CA VAL A 566 -26.60 11.59 -3.59
C VAL A 566 -27.15 10.40 -4.35
N TYR A 567 -27.33 10.59 -5.65
CA TYR A 567 -27.80 9.54 -6.55
C TYR A 567 -26.66 8.99 -7.39
N ILE A 568 -26.64 7.68 -7.52
CA ILE A 568 -25.74 6.98 -8.45
C ILE A 568 -26.54 6.28 -9.55
N PRO A 569 -25.96 6.04 -10.74
CA PRO A 569 -26.60 5.26 -11.79
C PRO A 569 -27.00 3.86 -11.30
N GLN A 570 -28.12 3.35 -11.81
CA GLN A 570 -28.50 1.96 -11.56
C GLN A 570 -27.51 0.99 -12.20
N THR A 571 -27.28 -0.12 -11.52
CA THR A 571 -26.48 -1.25 -12.01
C THR A 571 -26.96 -2.54 -11.33
N ASP A 572 -26.43 -3.69 -11.73
CA ASP A 572 -26.65 -4.92 -11.00
C ASP A 572 -26.22 -4.74 -9.52
N SER A 573 -27.00 -5.25 -8.59
CA SER A 573 -26.78 -5.03 -7.14
C SER A 573 -25.42 -5.49 -6.67
N HIS A 574 -24.85 -6.54 -7.28
CA HIS A 574 -23.51 -7.05 -6.95
C HIS A 574 -22.39 -6.06 -7.32
N PHE A 575 -22.61 -5.20 -8.32
CA PHE A 575 -21.61 -4.23 -8.79
C PHE A 575 -21.83 -2.82 -8.25
N ALA A 576 -22.92 -2.59 -7.51
CA ALA A 576 -23.26 -1.28 -6.96
C ALA A 576 -22.18 -0.69 -6.05
N GLY A 577 -21.39 -1.54 -5.40
CA GLY A 577 -20.24 -1.15 -4.57
C GLY A 577 -19.19 -0.33 -5.33
N SER A 578 -18.95 -0.64 -6.61
CA SER A 578 -18.01 0.12 -7.45
C SER A 578 -18.48 1.54 -7.78
N LEU A 579 -19.78 1.80 -7.70
CA LEU A 579 -20.36 3.13 -7.91
C LEU A 579 -20.52 3.90 -6.60
N SER A 580 -21.00 3.25 -5.55
CA SER A 580 -21.31 3.90 -4.28
C SER A 580 -20.06 4.33 -3.49
N VAL A 581 -18.91 3.69 -3.73
CA VAL A 581 -17.65 4.10 -3.10
C VAL A 581 -17.15 5.46 -3.63
N ILE A 582 -17.44 5.83 -4.87
CA ILE A 582 -16.95 7.06 -5.51
C ILE A 582 -17.41 8.32 -4.77
N PRO A 583 -18.73 8.52 -4.50
CA PRO A 583 -19.19 9.66 -3.70
C PRO A 583 -18.59 9.69 -2.28
N LEU A 584 -18.34 8.53 -1.66
CA LEU A 584 -17.75 8.45 -0.32
C LEU A 584 -16.27 8.85 -0.32
N GLN A 585 -15.52 8.48 -1.36
CA GLN A 585 -14.13 8.93 -1.56
C GLN A 585 -14.07 10.45 -1.78
N LEU A 586 -14.95 10.99 -2.63
CA LEU A 586 -15.07 12.43 -2.86
C LEU A 586 -15.48 13.18 -1.59
N LEU A 587 -16.40 12.63 -0.80
CA LEU A 587 -16.84 13.21 0.47
C LEU A 587 -15.66 13.34 1.44
N GLY A 588 -14.90 12.26 1.67
CA GLY A 588 -13.71 12.27 2.51
C GLY A 588 -12.67 13.28 2.01
N TYR A 589 -12.41 13.28 0.70
CA TYR A 589 -11.48 14.21 0.06
C TYR A 589 -11.88 15.68 0.32
N TYR A 590 -13.11 16.07 -0.02
CA TYR A 590 -13.54 17.46 0.12
C TYR A 590 -13.69 17.92 1.58
N VAL A 591 -14.07 17.04 2.50
CA VAL A 591 -14.04 17.35 3.94
C VAL A 591 -12.61 17.66 4.40
N SER A 592 -11.63 16.87 3.96
CA SER A 592 -10.23 17.10 4.29
C SER A 592 -9.69 18.42 3.71
N VAL A 593 -10.02 18.72 2.45
CA VAL A 593 -9.65 20.00 1.81
C VAL A 593 -10.29 21.17 2.52
N ALA A 594 -11.58 21.10 2.88
CA ALA A 594 -12.29 22.14 3.62
C ALA A 594 -11.67 22.41 5.01
N LYS A 595 -11.05 21.39 5.63
CA LYS A 595 -10.30 21.52 6.89
C LYS A 595 -8.86 22.00 6.69
N GLY A 596 -8.39 22.19 5.45
CA GLY A 596 -7.03 22.62 5.12
C GLY A 596 -5.95 21.55 5.37
N TYR A 597 -6.31 20.26 5.30
CA TYR A 597 -5.36 19.18 5.51
C TYR A 597 -4.73 18.70 4.20
N ASP A 598 -3.53 18.13 4.30
CA ASP A 598 -2.83 17.47 3.20
C ASP A 598 -3.46 16.08 2.98
N VAL A 599 -4.28 15.94 1.96
CA VAL A 599 -5.02 14.71 1.66
C VAL A 599 -4.11 13.60 1.11
N ASP A 600 -3.00 13.96 0.48
CA ASP A 600 -2.05 13.00 -0.09
C ASP A 600 -1.14 12.38 0.97
N LYS A 601 -0.84 13.16 2.03
CA LYS A 601 0.07 12.77 3.11
C LYS A 601 -0.56 13.04 4.48
N PRO A 602 -1.63 12.30 4.84
CA PRO A 602 -2.27 12.47 6.13
C PRO A 602 -1.33 12.08 7.27
N ARG A 603 -1.48 12.76 8.42
CA ARG A 603 -0.64 12.52 9.60
C ARG A 603 -0.77 11.07 10.08
N ASN A 604 0.32 10.53 10.61
CA ASN A 604 0.39 9.21 11.26
C ASN A 604 0.01 8.02 10.36
N LEU A 605 0.04 8.20 9.04
CA LEU A 605 -0.23 7.12 8.08
C LEU A 605 0.90 7.00 7.05
N ALA A 606 1.13 5.78 6.61
CA ALA A 606 2.03 5.44 5.52
C ALA A 606 1.27 4.64 4.45
N LYS A 607 1.63 4.82 3.17
CA LYS A 607 0.96 4.15 2.05
C LYS A 607 0.95 2.62 2.14
N SER A 608 1.98 2.04 2.71
CA SER A 608 2.11 0.59 2.86
C SER A 608 2.82 0.25 4.17
N VAL A 609 2.28 -0.68 4.94
CA VAL A 609 2.84 -1.15 6.22
C VAL A 609 3.62 -2.43 5.94
N THR A 610 4.96 -2.33 5.91
CA THR A 610 5.88 -3.45 5.60
C THR A 610 6.66 -3.93 6.82
N VAL A 611 6.28 -3.47 7.99
CA VAL A 611 6.82 -3.90 9.29
C VAL A 611 5.64 -4.18 10.22
N GLU A 612 5.85 -5.06 11.16
CA GLU A 612 4.92 -5.36 12.24
C GLU A 612 5.06 -4.37 13.39
#